data_859f156742168c52ae3a89541f9cc80c
#
_entry.id   859f156742168c52ae3a89541f9cc80c
#
_cell.length_a   1.000
_cell.length_b   1.000
_cell.length_c   1.000
_cell.angle_alpha   90.00
_cell.angle_beta   90.00
_cell.angle_gamma   90.00
#
_symmetry.space_group_name_H-M   'P 1'
#
loop_
_entity.id
_entity.type
_entity.pdbx_description
1 polymer ?
#
loop_
_entity_poly.entity_id
_entity_poly.type
_entity_poly.pdbx_seq_one_letter_code
_entity_poly.pdbx_strand_id
1 'polypeptide(L)'
;MCVNGSFYGLSKIQTPILFNSVSGPAFHEKRFLNFLYAMNGANLLSSFGAENEKYTLLIPDNSAFEADGIFLNYYAEGGKLEQKPEGEWEAVSSDELQRIIRAHTVMSEEVELKKQGTQIVPIQSAFCYWFVKDGKITCSNHFNGVLEPGSTIDPFVEFEEVTNSGKPWANGKTYTYKANAISGLFEAETEDGQGSSLQKALAICQDTRYPYYCFAQLLKQADMISGETIAGLAGRTIAFIPTNETLKNALAGKEIPGADKLMVYEDGTLGLID
;
A
#
# COMPACT_ATOMS: atom_id res chain seq x y z
N MET A 1 -41.07 38.33 3.53
CA MET A 1 -40.99 37.24 4.55
C MET A 1 -41.55 36.00 3.90
N CYS A 2 -40.76 34.93 3.82
CA CYS A 2 -41.28 33.66 3.25
C CYS A 2 -42.09 32.94 4.30
N VAL A 3 -43.23 32.35 3.91
CA VAL A 3 -44.15 31.66 4.84
C VAL A 3 -43.53 30.40 5.43
N ASN A 4 -42.59 29.76 4.71
CA ASN A 4 -42.01 28.45 5.06
C ASN A 4 -40.49 28.44 5.25
N GLY A 5 -39.83 29.59 5.34
CA GLY A 5 -38.38 29.63 5.51
C GLY A 5 -37.79 31.04 5.36
N SER A 6 -36.47 31.08 5.43
CA SER A 6 -35.68 32.31 5.27
C SER A 6 -34.71 32.18 4.12
N PHE A 7 -34.50 33.28 3.36
CA PHE A 7 -33.49 33.37 2.32
C PHE A 7 -32.29 34.14 2.86
N TYR A 8 -31.10 33.59 2.63
CA TYR A 8 -29.84 34.25 2.98
C TYR A 8 -29.04 34.53 1.72
N GLY A 9 -28.64 35.79 1.55
CA GLY A 9 -27.68 36.16 0.51
C GLY A 9 -26.27 35.80 0.93
N LEU A 10 -25.55 35.07 0.08
CA LEU A 10 -24.14 34.74 0.30
C LEU A 10 -23.28 35.67 -0.57
N SER A 11 -22.22 36.24 0.01
CA SER A 11 -21.24 37.01 -0.73
C SER A 11 -20.23 36.18 -1.51
N LYS A 12 -20.18 34.87 -1.23
CA LYS A 12 -19.32 33.89 -1.89
C LYS A 12 -20.08 32.58 -2.06
N ILE A 13 -19.78 31.87 -3.14
CA ILE A 13 -20.23 30.48 -3.31
C ILE A 13 -19.48 29.63 -2.29
N GLN A 14 -20.23 28.87 -1.49
CA GLN A 14 -19.63 27.87 -0.60
C GLN A 14 -19.29 26.63 -1.44
N THR A 15 -18.02 26.39 -1.64
CA THR A 15 -17.54 25.14 -2.25
C THR A 15 -17.72 23.99 -1.28
N PRO A 16 -18.22 22.82 -1.75
CA PRO A 16 -18.24 21.63 -0.90
C PRO A 16 -16.83 21.32 -0.34
N ILE A 17 -16.77 20.88 0.90
CA ILE A 17 -15.51 20.60 1.62
C ILE A 17 -14.60 19.68 0.82
N LEU A 18 -15.18 18.64 0.19
CA LEU A 18 -14.46 17.69 -0.64
C LEU A 18 -13.61 18.31 -1.75
N PHE A 19 -14.04 19.43 -2.33
CA PHE A 19 -13.25 20.12 -3.36
C PHE A 19 -11.97 20.77 -2.86
N ASN A 20 -11.89 21.04 -1.57
CA ASN A 20 -10.72 21.64 -0.92
C ASN A 20 -9.96 20.67 -0.03
N SER A 21 -10.45 19.43 0.10
CA SER A 21 -9.82 18.36 0.86
C SER A 21 -8.77 17.62 0.01
N VAL A 22 -8.10 16.64 0.60
CA VAL A 22 -7.14 15.76 -0.09
C VAL A 22 -7.74 15.05 -1.31
N SER A 23 -9.06 14.87 -1.38
CA SER A 23 -9.76 14.33 -2.55
C SER A 23 -10.00 15.37 -3.66
N GLY A 24 -9.70 16.65 -3.40
CA GLY A 24 -9.88 17.76 -4.34
C GLY A 24 -9.33 17.51 -5.74
N PRO A 25 -8.10 16.99 -5.91
CA PRO A 25 -7.57 16.70 -7.25
C PRO A 25 -8.48 15.84 -8.10
N ALA A 26 -9.15 14.84 -7.50
CA ALA A 26 -10.06 13.95 -8.22
C ALA A 26 -11.30 14.67 -8.81
N PHE A 27 -11.67 15.83 -8.24
CA PHE A 27 -12.74 16.67 -8.77
C PHE A 27 -12.24 17.71 -9.78
N HIS A 28 -10.98 18.15 -9.63
CA HIS A 28 -10.45 19.26 -10.44
C HIS A 28 -9.76 18.79 -11.72
N GLU A 29 -9.22 17.58 -11.74
CA GLU A 29 -8.41 17.09 -12.84
C GLU A 29 -8.97 15.79 -13.43
N LYS A 30 -9.28 15.82 -14.74
CA LYS A 30 -9.85 14.66 -15.43
C LYS A 30 -8.97 13.41 -15.38
N ARG A 31 -7.65 13.56 -15.21
CA ARG A 31 -6.71 12.44 -15.12
C ARG A 31 -6.92 11.58 -13.88
N PHE A 32 -7.66 12.05 -12.89
CA PHE A 32 -7.96 11.32 -11.65
C PHE A 32 -9.41 10.83 -11.55
N LEU A 33 -10.11 10.87 -12.64
CA LEU A 33 -11.54 10.58 -12.64
C LEU A 33 -11.86 9.14 -12.23
N ASN A 34 -11.04 8.18 -12.65
CA ASN A 34 -11.19 6.78 -12.21
C ASN A 34 -11.07 6.64 -10.70
N PHE A 35 -10.16 7.37 -10.07
CA PHE A 35 -10.03 7.35 -8.61
C PHE A 35 -11.23 7.99 -7.90
N LEU A 36 -11.82 9.05 -8.46
CA LEU A 36 -13.05 9.63 -7.95
C LEU A 36 -14.19 8.61 -7.95
N TYR A 37 -14.35 7.88 -9.06
CA TYR A 37 -15.38 6.84 -9.14
C TYR A 37 -15.04 5.64 -8.24
N ALA A 38 -13.78 5.34 -8.04
CA ALA A 38 -13.37 4.33 -7.07
C ALA A 38 -13.74 4.73 -5.63
N MET A 39 -13.45 5.98 -5.21
CA MET A 39 -13.85 6.48 -3.90
C MET A 39 -15.37 6.44 -3.69
N ASN A 40 -16.12 6.80 -4.73
CA ASN A 40 -17.58 6.79 -4.69
C ASN A 40 -18.14 5.36 -4.63
N GLY A 41 -17.67 4.47 -5.48
CA GLY A 41 -18.07 3.05 -5.50
C GLY A 41 -17.69 2.28 -4.23
N ALA A 42 -16.59 2.69 -3.60
CA ALA A 42 -16.16 2.19 -2.29
C ALA A 42 -17.00 2.74 -1.11
N ASN A 43 -17.89 3.71 -1.34
CA ASN A 43 -18.62 4.47 -0.31
C ASN A 43 -17.69 5.19 0.69
N LEU A 44 -16.48 5.56 0.28
CA LEU A 44 -15.48 6.22 1.13
C LEU A 44 -15.30 7.71 0.83
N LEU A 45 -15.91 8.22 -0.25
CA LEU A 45 -15.71 9.59 -0.71
C LEU A 45 -16.03 10.62 0.39
N SER A 46 -17.14 10.45 1.11
CA SER A 46 -17.57 11.38 2.16
C SER A 46 -16.59 11.45 3.33
N SER A 47 -15.85 10.38 3.60
CA SER A 47 -14.90 10.32 4.71
C SER A 47 -13.75 11.32 4.53
N PHE A 48 -13.35 11.59 3.29
CA PHE A 48 -12.28 12.54 2.99
C PHE A 48 -12.67 14.02 3.16
N GLY A 49 -13.94 14.29 3.42
CA GLY A 49 -14.45 15.63 3.75
C GLY A 49 -14.44 15.96 5.25
N ALA A 50 -13.97 15.07 6.11
CA ALA A 50 -13.94 15.31 7.56
C ALA A 50 -12.91 16.41 7.90
N GLU A 51 -13.37 17.53 8.46
CA GLU A 51 -12.52 18.69 8.75
C GLU A 51 -11.50 18.44 9.87
N ASN A 52 -11.83 17.55 10.80
CA ASN A 52 -11.01 17.27 11.99
C ASN A 52 -10.04 16.09 11.78
N GLU A 53 -10.09 15.46 10.63
CA GLU A 53 -9.22 14.33 10.28
C GLU A 53 -8.12 14.79 9.34
N LYS A 54 -6.96 14.17 9.46
CA LYS A 54 -5.84 14.36 8.55
C LYS A 54 -5.67 13.14 7.66
N TYR A 55 -5.28 13.38 6.43
CA TYR A 55 -5.07 12.32 5.45
C TYR A 55 -3.82 12.57 4.61
N THR A 56 -3.26 11.48 4.12
CA THR A 56 -2.36 11.54 2.97
C THR A 56 -2.89 10.58 1.92
N LEU A 57 -3.16 11.09 0.73
CA LEU A 57 -3.63 10.29 -0.40
C LEU A 57 -2.52 10.14 -1.43
N LEU A 58 -2.45 8.96 -2.01
CA LEU A 58 -1.68 8.66 -3.21
C LEU A 58 -2.68 8.38 -4.34
N ILE A 59 -3.00 9.39 -5.14
CA ILE A 59 -4.01 9.29 -6.21
C ILE A 59 -3.33 8.85 -7.51
N PRO A 60 -3.61 7.63 -8.00
CA PRO A 60 -3.14 7.21 -9.32
C PRO A 60 -3.86 7.98 -10.42
N ASP A 61 -3.19 8.25 -11.52
CA ASP A 61 -3.89 8.75 -12.69
C ASP A 61 -4.66 7.61 -13.41
N ASN A 62 -5.54 7.98 -14.36
CA ASN A 62 -6.36 6.99 -15.04
C ASN A 62 -5.54 5.90 -15.72
N SER A 63 -4.32 6.22 -16.19
CA SER A 63 -3.46 5.23 -16.85
C SER A 63 -3.06 4.09 -15.93
N ALA A 64 -3.02 4.31 -14.61
CA ALA A 64 -2.75 3.25 -13.65
C ALA A 64 -3.91 2.25 -13.56
N PHE A 65 -5.15 2.74 -13.57
CA PHE A 65 -6.34 1.86 -13.65
C PHE A 65 -6.40 1.10 -14.97
N GLU A 66 -6.15 1.78 -16.07
CA GLU A 66 -6.17 1.19 -17.42
C GLU A 66 -5.10 0.10 -17.58
N ALA A 67 -3.92 0.28 -16.98
CA ALA A 67 -2.86 -0.71 -16.98
C ALA A 67 -3.24 -2.00 -16.22
N ASP A 68 -4.10 -1.87 -15.20
CA ASP A 68 -4.66 -3.00 -14.45
C ASP A 68 -5.99 -3.51 -15.04
N GLY A 69 -6.35 -3.05 -16.24
CA GLY A 69 -7.56 -3.50 -16.95
C GLY A 69 -8.85 -2.94 -16.37
N ILE A 70 -8.79 -1.87 -15.58
CA ILE A 70 -9.95 -1.22 -14.97
C ILE A 70 -10.28 0.07 -15.75
N PHE A 71 -11.51 0.16 -16.25
CA PHE A 71 -11.95 1.24 -17.12
C PHE A 71 -13.23 1.88 -16.59
N LEU A 72 -13.40 3.18 -16.83
CA LEU A 72 -14.62 3.87 -16.47
C LEU A 72 -15.66 3.77 -17.58
N ASN A 73 -16.78 3.11 -17.28
CA ASN A 73 -17.96 3.09 -18.13
C ASN A 73 -18.90 4.25 -17.80
N TYR A 74 -18.85 5.31 -18.61
CA TYR A 74 -19.71 6.49 -18.46
C TYR A 74 -21.18 6.23 -18.80
N TYR A 75 -21.47 5.15 -19.53
CA TYR A 75 -22.83 4.82 -19.98
C TYR A 75 -23.58 3.99 -18.94
N ALA A 76 -22.90 3.39 -17.98
CA ALA A 76 -23.54 2.75 -16.85
C ALA A 76 -24.21 3.79 -15.95
N GLU A 77 -25.34 3.43 -15.36
CA GLU A 77 -26.06 4.32 -14.43
C GLU A 77 -25.15 4.79 -13.28
N GLY A 78 -24.97 6.11 -13.21
CA GLY A 78 -24.06 6.74 -12.23
C GLY A 78 -22.57 6.67 -12.60
N GLY A 79 -22.21 6.07 -13.74
CA GLY A 79 -20.84 5.75 -14.13
C GLY A 79 -20.24 4.67 -13.22
N LYS A 80 -19.59 3.68 -13.79
CA LYS A 80 -19.00 2.57 -13.02
C LYS A 80 -17.61 2.24 -13.53
N LEU A 81 -16.75 1.82 -12.63
CA LEU A 81 -15.51 1.16 -13.00
C LEU A 81 -15.79 -0.30 -13.34
N GLU A 82 -15.28 -0.75 -14.45
CA GLU A 82 -15.48 -2.09 -14.99
C GLU A 82 -14.15 -2.70 -15.36
N GLN A 83 -14.07 -4.01 -15.26
CA GLN A 83 -12.93 -4.84 -15.65
C GLN A 83 -13.41 -5.98 -16.54
N LYS A 84 -12.47 -6.63 -17.22
CA LYS A 84 -12.79 -7.73 -18.13
C LYS A 84 -11.94 -8.97 -17.84
N PRO A 85 -12.16 -9.63 -16.70
CA PRO A 85 -11.28 -10.72 -16.26
C PRO A 85 -11.33 -11.94 -17.18
N GLU A 86 -12.50 -12.32 -17.71
CA GLU A 86 -12.70 -13.54 -18.51
C GLU A 86 -13.47 -13.29 -19.83
N GLY A 87 -13.35 -12.11 -20.40
CA GLY A 87 -13.96 -11.84 -21.70
C GLY A 87 -15.25 -11.04 -21.68
N GLU A 88 -15.93 -10.91 -20.54
CA GLU A 88 -17.10 -10.05 -20.35
C GLU A 88 -16.76 -8.87 -19.42
N TRP A 89 -17.44 -7.74 -19.63
CA TRP A 89 -17.27 -6.57 -18.78
C TRP A 89 -18.08 -6.73 -17.51
N GLU A 90 -17.41 -6.62 -16.38
CA GLU A 90 -18.01 -6.71 -15.05
C GLU A 90 -17.68 -5.47 -14.23
N ALA A 91 -18.65 -5.01 -13.45
CA ALA A 91 -18.41 -3.92 -12.52
C ALA A 91 -17.42 -4.34 -11.43
N VAL A 92 -16.41 -3.52 -11.18
CA VAL A 92 -15.50 -3.73 -10.05
C VAL A 92 -16.29 -3.67 -8.75
N SER A 93 -16.13 -4.66 -7.90
CA SER A 93 -16.90 -4.78 -6.66
C SER A 93 -16.57 -3.65 -5.67
N SER A 94 -17.56 -3.29 -4.81
CA SER A 94 -17.33 -2.27 -3.77
C SER A 94 -16.18 -2.66 -2.83
N ASP A 95 -16.02 -3.93 -2.53
CA ASP A 95 -14.96 -4.43 -1.64
C ASP A 95 -13.59 -4.30 -2.29
N GLU A 96 -13.48 -4.58 -3.57
CA GLU A 96 -12.25 -4.36 -4.34
C GLU A 96 -11.91 -2.88 -4.43
N LEU A 97 -12.89 -2.02 -4.72
CA LEU A 97 -12.68 -0.57 -4.70
C LEU A 97 -12.27 -0.08 -3.31
N GLN A 98 -12.84 -0.62 -2.23
CA GLN A 98 -12.40 -0.30 -0.87
C GLN A 98 -10.94 -0.70 -0.63
N ARG A 99 -10.53 -1.87 -1.10
CA ARG A 99 -9.13 -2.32 -1.00
C ARG A 99 -8.19 -1.36 -1.73
N ILE A 100 -8.54 -0.97 -2.96
CA ILE A 100 -7.77 0.02 -3.74
C ILE A 100 -7.64 1.33 -2.96
N ILE A 101 -8.74 1.91 -2.50
CA ILE A 101 -8.71 3.19 -1.78
C ILE A 101 -7.91 3.10 -0.48
N ARG A 102 -8.07 2.02 0.29
CA ARG A 102 -7.31 1.81 1.52
C ARG A 102 -5.81 1.63 1.28
N ALA A 103 -5.43 0.96 0.19
CA ALA A 103 -4.03 0.84 -0.20
C ALA A 103 -3.39 2.19 -0.60
N HIS A 104 -4.22 3.17 -0.94
CA HIS A 104 -3.81 4.50 -1.38
C HIS A 104 -4.04 5.60 -0.32
N THR A 105 -4.29 5.22 0.93
CA THR A 105 -4.68 6.16 1.98
C THR A 105 -3.89 5.95 3.26
N VAL A 106 -3.32 7.04 3.80
CA VAL A 106 -2.91 7.15 5.20
C VAL A 106 -3.98 7.94 5.93
N MET A 107 -4.56 7.36 6.96
CA MET A 107 -5.56 8.01 7.81
C MET A 107 -4.93 8.62 9.07
N SER A 108 -5.56 9.69 9.55
CA SER A 108 -5.22 10.36 10.80
C SER A 108 -3.81 10.95 10.85
N GLU A 109 -3.14 11.05 9.71
CA GLU A 109 -1.80 11.61 9.62
C GLU A 109 -1.55 12.32 8.29
N GLU A 110 -0.87 13.47 8.35
CA GLU A 110 -0.32 14.17 7.20
C GLU A 110 1.16 13.77 7.05
N VAL A 111 1.45 12.94 6.05
CA VAL A 111 2.79 12.41 5.83
C VAL A 111 3.46 13.13 4.68
N GLU A 112 4.69 13.59 4.91
CA GLU A 112 5.57 14.06 3.85
C GLU A 112 6.38 12.91 3.27
N LEU A 113 6.18 12.62 1.97
CA LEU A 113 6.94 11.58 1.29
C LEU A 113 8.34 12.09 0.93
N LYS A 114 9.35 11.35 1.34
CA LYS A 114 10.75 11.72 1.16
C LYS A 114 11.20 11.59 -0.30
N LYS A 115 11.88 12.62 -0.78
CA LYS A 115 12.53 12.61 -2.11
C LYS A 115 13.92 11.97 -2.11
N GLN A 116 14.52 11.72 -0.93
CA GLN A 116 15.83 11.11 -0.78
C GLN A 116 15.81 10.11 0.39
N GLY A 117 16.59 9.05 0.25
CA GLY A 117 16.66 7.97 1.24
C GLY A 117 15.42 7.09 1.24
N THR A 118 15.23 6.36 2.33
CA THR A 118 14.13 5.40 2.48
C THR A 118 13.13 5.85 3.55
N GLN A 119 11.86 5.47 3.36
CA GLN A 119 10.78 5.70 4.31
C GLN A 119 9.74 4.59 4.19
N ILE A 120 9.25 4.12 5.33
CA ILE A 120 8.10 3.21 5.40
C ILE A 120 6.93 3.99 5.96
N VAL A 121 5.81 3.98 5.24
CA VAL A 121 4.59 4.71 5.60
C VAL A 121 3.47 3.71 5.80
N PRO A 122 2.99 3.51 7.04
CA PRO A 122 1.82 2.68 7.30
C PRO A 122 0.59 3.27 6.62
N ILE A 123 -0.20 2.42 5.97
CA ILE A 123 -1.42 2.84 5.27
C ILE A 123 -2.67 2.25 5.93
N GLN A 124 -3.83 2.61 5.44
CA GLN A 124 -5.10 2.14 6.01
C GLN A 124 -5.33 0.64 5.86
N SER A 125 -4.72 0.01 4.88
CA SER A 125 -4.73 -1.45 4.77
C SER A 125 -3.98 -2.09 5.94
N ALA A 126 -4.57 -3.08 6.59
CA ALA A 126 -4.00 -3.71 7.79
C ALA A 126 -2.66 -4.42 7.52
N PHE A 127 -2.39 -4.77 6.27
CA PHE A 127 -1.27 -5.62 5.86
C PHE A 127 -0.33 -4.97 4.85
N CYS A 128 -0.57 -3.71 4.49
CA CYS A 128 0.20 -2.98 3.51
C CYS A 128 0.84 -1.73 4.11
N TYR A 129 1.92 -1.30 3.50
CA TYR A 129 2.57 -0.02 3.75
C TYR A 129 3.18 0.50 2.44
N TRP A 130 3.35 1.80 2.34
CA TRP A 130 4.15 2.35 1.26
C TRP A 130 5.63 2.29 1.63
N PHE A 131 6.41 1.81 0.69
CA PHE A 131 7.86 1.88 0.75
C PHE A 131 8.36 2.94 -0.22
N VAL A 132 8.96 3.99 0.33
CA VAL A 132 9.49 5.12 -0.45
C VAL A 132 11.00 5.01 -0.49
N LYS A 133 11.58 5.14 -1.67
CA LYS A 133 13.02 5.12 -1.89
C LYS A 133 13.39 6.13 -2.97
N ASP A 134 14.22 7.13 -2.61
CA ASP A 134 14.80 8.11 -3.53
C ASP A 134 13.78 8.75 -4.49
N GLY A 135 12.62 9.17 -3.97
CA GLY A 135 11.57 9.83 -4.75
C GLY A 135 10.68 8.90 -5.54
N LYS A 136 10.81 7.59 -5.35
CA LYS A 136 9.94 6.56 -5.90
C LYS A 136 9.18 5.84 -4.81
N ILE A 137 8.04 5.24 -5.13
CA ILE A 137 7.14 4.57 -4.20
C ILE A 137 6.70 3.22 -4.73
N THR A 138 6.51 2.26 -3.82
CA THR A 138 5.81 1.00 -4.09
C THR A 138 4.96 0.60 -2.89
N CYS A 139 4.02 -0.32 -3.09
CA CYS A 139 3.26 -0.93 -2.00
C CYS A 139 3.93 -2.23 -1.54
N SER A 140 3.69 -2.62 -0.28
CA SER A 140 4.31 -3.81 0.32
C SER A 140 4.02 -5.11 -0.44
N ASN A 141 2.90 -5.19 -1.16
CA ASN A 141 2.57 -6.38 -1.97
C ASN A 141 3.60 -6.64 -3.08
N HIS A 142 4.35 -5.61 -3.48
CA HIS A 142 5.44 -5.73 -4.46
C HIS A 142 6.82 -5.85 -3.83
N PHE A 143 6.89 -5.91 -2.52
CA PHE A 143 8.14 -6.14 -1.81
C PHE A 143 8.79 -7.47 -2.22
N ASN A 144 7.99 -8.44 -2.62
CA ASN A 144 8.46 -9.71 -3.16
C ASN A 144 9.30 -9.53 -4.43
N GLY A 145 8.87 -8.69 -5.36
CA GLY A 145 9.64 -8.37 -6.57
C GLY A 145 10.96 -7.65 -6.29
N VAL A 146 11.04 -6.89 -5.19
CA VAL A 146 12.29 -6.24 -4.74
C VAL A 146 13.22 -7.24 -4.08
N LEU A 147 12.67 -8.27 -3.43
CA LEU A 147 13.41 -9.27 -2.68
C LEU A 147 13.82 -10.48 -3.52
N GLU A 148 13.23 -10.67 -4.69
CA GLU A 148 13.61 -11.81 -5.56
C GLU A 148 15.03 -11.63 -6.09
N PRO A 149 15.97 -12.49 -5.70
CA PRO A 149 17.33 -12.43 -6.21
C PRO A 149 17.33 -12.59 -7.73
N GLY A 150 17.87 -11.59 -8.43
CA GLY A 150 17.95 -11.59 -9.89
C GLY A 150 16.67 -11.07 -10.59
N SER A 151 15.70 -10.56 -9.87
CA SER A 151 14.59 -9.83 -10.49
C SER A 151 15.11 -8.60 -11.23
N THR A 152 14.71 -8.45 -12.50
CA THR A 152 14.97 -7.26 -13.30
C THR A 152 13.84 -6.24 -13.22
N ILE A 153 12.79 -6.57 -12.46
CA ILE A 153 11.58 -5.76 -12.33
C ILE A 153 11.81 -4.72 -11.24
N ASP A 154 11.70 -3.45 -11.60
CA ASP A 154 11.66 -2.34 -10.64
C ASP A 154 10.20 -2.00 -10.32
N PRO A 155 9.67 -2.39 -9.13
CA PRO A 155 8.28 -2.13 -8.76
C PRO A 155 8.05 -0.69 -8.30
N PHE A 156 9.09 0.15 -8.28
CA PHE A 156 9.00 1.52 -7.84
C PHE A 156 8.53 2.44 -8.96
N VAL A 157 7.55 3.28 -8.64
CA VAL A 157 7.05 4.35 -9.53
C VAL A 157 7.41 5.72 -8.97
N GLU A 158 7.65 6.68 -9.86
CA GLU A 158 7.85 8.07 -9.47
C GLU A 158 6.53 8.67 -8.96
N PHE A 159 6.63 9.53 -7.96
CA PHE A 159 5.49 10.26 -7.42
C PHE A 159 5.74 11.76 -7.38
N GLU A 160 4.68 12.53 -7.46
CA GLU A 160 4.69 13.99 -7.32
C GLU A 160 3.60 14.47 -6.37
N GLU A 161 3.83 15.57 -5.66
CA GLU A 161 2.82 16.21 -4.83
C GLU A 161 1.84 17.00 -5.69
N VAL A 162 0.55 16.84 -5.41
CA VAL A 162 -0.54 17.60 -6.05
C VAL A 162 -1.06 18.62 -5.07
N THR A 163 -0.95 19.90 -5.43
CA THR A 163 -1.34 21.01 -4.56
C THR A 163 -2.53 21.78 -5.12
N ASN A 164 -3.25 22.49 -4.26
CA ASN A 164 -4.30 23.41 -4.68
C ASN A 164 -3.69 24.78 -5.02
N SER A 165 -3.31 24.98 -6.28
CA SER A 165 -2.67 26.23 -6.73
C SER A 165 -1.44 26.61 -5.89
N GLY A 166 -0.58 25.63 -5.59
CA GLY A 166 0.62 25.80 -4.79
C GLY A 166 0.39 25.84 -3.26
N LYS A 167 -0.84 25.56 -2.80
CA LYS A 167 -1.19 25.46 -1.38
C LYS A 167 -1.52 24.03 -1.01
N PRO A 168 -1.30 23.62 0.26
CA PRO A 168 -1.74 22.33 0.74
C PRO A 168 -3.27 22.23 0.73
N TRP A 169 -3.79 21.01 0.69
CA TRP A 169 -5.22 20.75 0.89
C TRP A 169 -5.62 21.00 2.35
N ALA A 170 -6.90 21.30 2.59
CA ALA A 170 -7.37 21.70 3.91
C ALA A 170 -7.11 20.66 5.01
N ASN A 171 -7.14 19.38 4.65
CA ASN A 171 -7.02 18.28 5.61
C ASN A 171 -5.88 17.32 5.30
N GLY A 172 -4.80 17.76 4.63
CA GLY A 172 -3.61 16.95 4.46
C GLY A 172 -2.89 17.12 3.12
N LYS A 173 -2.23 16.05 2.69
CA LYS A 173 -1.41 16.01 1.47
C LYS A 173 -1.93 15.02 0.45
N THR A 174 -1.72 15.34 -0.82
CA THR A 174 -2.05 14.45 -1.93
C THR A 174 -0.85 14.32 -2.84
N TYR A 175 -0.53 13.08 -3.17
CA TYR A 175 0.49 12.72 -4.14
C TYR A 175 -0.16 11.96 -5.29
N THR A 176 0.52 11.92 -6.44
CA THR A 176 0.10 11.16 -7.60
C THR A 176 1.24 10.38 -8.20
N TYR A 177 0.91 9.32 -8.93
CA TYR A 177 1.81 8.55 -9.74
C TYR A 177 1.15 8.13 -11.05
N LYS A 178 1.96 7.81 -12.05
CA LYS A 178 1.51 7.26 -13.33
C LYS A 178 1.82 5.78 -13.40
N ALA A 179 0.97 5.03 -14.12
CA ALA A 179 1.27 3.65 -14.43
C ALA A 179 2.60 3.54 -15.17
N ASN A 180 3.36 2.57 -14.78
CA ASN A 180 4.36 1.95 -15.62
C ASN A 180 3.92 0.49 -15.85
N ALA A 181 4.65 -0.28 -16.65
CA ALA A 181 4.33 -1.69 -16.96
C ALA A 181 4.30 -2.61 -15.72
N ILE A 182 4.47 -2.08 -14.51
CA ILE A 182 4.61 -2.79 -13.25
C ILE A 182 3.76 -2.11 -12.18
N SER A 183 2.57 -1.69 -12.54
CA SER A 183 1.76 -0.83 -11.67
C SER A 183 1.13 -1.54 -10.48
N GLY A 184 1.38 -2.78 -10.24
CA GLY A 184 0.83 -3.61 -9.17
C GLY A 184 0.58 -2.96 -7.80
N LEU A 185 0.56 -1.62 -7.68
CA LEU A 185 0.03 -0.88 -6.53
C LEU A 185 -1.46 -1.16 -6.30
N PHE A 186 -2.14 -1.72 -7.30
CA PHE A 186 -3.54 -2.14 -7.20
C PHE A 186 -3.71 -3.60 -6.79
N GLU A 187 -2.67 -4.41 -6.78
CA GLU A 187 -2.78 -5.77 -6.27
C GLU A 187 -3.11 -5.71 -4.78
N ALA A 188 -4.40 -5.59 -4.52
CA ALA A 188 -4.93 -5.83 -3.21
C ALA A 188 -4.62 -7.28 -2.83
N GLU A 189 -4.33 -7.53 -1.57
CA GLU A 189 -4.28 -8.90 -1.05
C GLU A 189 -5.57 -9.60 -1.48
N THR A 190 -5.45 -10.61 -2.32
CA THR A 190 -6.58 -11.45 -2.67
C THR A 190 -7.08 -12.11 -1.39
N GLU A 191 -8.40 -12.15 -1.20
CA GLU A 191 -9.06 -12.78 -0.06
C GLU A 191 -8.80 -14.29 0.07
N ASP A 192 -7.99 -14.86 -0.81
CA ASP A 192 -7.71 -16.29 -0.88
C ASP A 192 -6.92 -16.84 0.33
N GLY A 193 -7.00 -16.17 1.47
CA GLY A 193 -6.52 -16.69 2.75
C GLY A 193 -5.00 -16.88 2.81
N GLN A 194 -4.29 -16.40 1.85
CA GLN A 194 -2.85 -16.55 1.75
C GLN A 194 -2.15 -15.50 2.58
N GLY A 195 -2.06 -15.75 3.84
CA GLY A 195 -1.16 -15.19 4.83
C GLY A 195 -0.86 -13.69 4.78
N SER A 196 -0.55 -13.11 5.92
CA SER A 196 -0.05 -11.73 6.01
C SER A 196 1.17 -11.50 5.11
N SER A 197 1.46 -10.24 4.74
CA SER A 197 2.68 -9.88 4.00
C SER A 197 3.95 -10.46 4.61
N LEU A 198 3.97 -10.60 5.94
CA LEU A 198 5.04 -11.26 6.67
C LEU A 198 5.09 -12.76 6.38
N GLN A 199 3.96 -13.43 6.32
CA GLN A 199 3.88 -14.87 6.00
C GLN A 199 4.34 -15.15 4.58
N LYS A 200 3.92 -14.32 3.63
CA LYS A 200 4.39 -14.39 2.23
C LYS A 200 5.89 -14.14 2.15
N ALA A 201 6.41 -13.12 2.83
CA ALA A 201 7.84 -12.83 2.88
C ALA A 201 8.63 -13.99 3.50
N LEU A 202 8.12 -14.62 4.55
CA LEU A 202 8.77 -15.77 5.18
C LEU A 202 8.67 -17.05 4.34
N ALA A 203 7.59 -17.24 3.59
CA ALA A 203 7.48 -18.35 2.63
C ALA A 203 8.54 -18.22 1.52
N ILE A 204 8.75 -17.02 1.02
CA ILE A 204 9.81 -16.72 0.04
C ILE A 204 11.19 -16.97 0.66
N CYS A 205 11.40 -16.63 1.91
CA CYS A 205 12.65 -16.87 2.64
C CYS A 205 12.97 -18.36 2.91
N GLN A 206 12.22 -19.31 2.35
CA GLN A 206 12.58 -20.74 2.35
C GLN A 206 13.69 -21.09 1.34
N ASP A 207 14.04 -20.20 0.45
CA ASP A 207 15.09 -20.39 -0.55
C ASP A 207 16.41 -19.76 -0.08
N THR A 208 17.51 -20.52 -0.13
CA THR A 208 18.87 -20.09 0.30
C THR A 208 19.36 -18.83 -0.42
N ARG A 209 18.82 -18.54 -1.59
CA ARG A 209 19.16 -17.32 -2.36
C ARG A 209 18.68 -16.03 -1.69
N TYR A 210 17.74 -16.10 -0.76
CA TYR A 210 17.21 -14.91 -0.09
C TYR A 210 18.07 -14.50 1.11
N PRO A 211 18.30 -13.20 1.29
CA PRO A 211 19.15 -12.70 2.37
C PRO A 211 18.58 -12.91 3.77
N TYR A 212 17.35 -13.39 3.89
CA TYR A 212 16.63 -13.62 5.16
C TYR A 212 16.35 -15.11 5.42
N TYR A 213 16.94 -15.99 4.62
CA TYR A 213 16.72 -17.43 4.68
C TYR A 213 16.98 -18.00 6.10
N CYS A 214 18.09 -17.60 6.72
CA CYS A 214 18.45 -18.10 8.04
C CYS A 214 17.42 -17.75 9.11
N PHE A 215 16.83 -16.55 9.05
CA PHE A 215 15.78 -16.16 9.99
C PHE A 215 14.52 -17.02 9.82
N ALA A 216 14.13 -17.30 8.60
CA ALA A 216 13.01 -18.20 8.30
C ALA A 216 13.27 -19.63 8.81
N GLN A 217 14.50 -20.12 8.69
CA GLN A 217 14.89 -21.42 9.24
C GLN A 217 14.85 -21.44 10.78
N LEU A 218 15.26 -20.37 11.45
CA LEU A 218 15.14 -20.25 12.92
C LEU A 218 13.67 -20.35 13.35
N LEU A 219 12.76 -19.63 12.69
CA LEU A 219 11.33 -19.70 12.99
C LEU A 219 10.75 -21.09 12.78
N LYS A 220 11.22 -21.80 11.73
CA LYS A 220 10.80 -23.16 11.44
C LYS A 220 11.33 -24.15 12.50
N GLN A 221 12.60 -24.05 12.88
CA GLN A 221 13.19 -24.88 13.93
C GLN A 221 12.59 -24.63 15.32
N ALA A 222 12.15 -23.38 15.57
CA ALA A 222 11.44 -23.02 16.79
C ALA A 222 9.96 -23.45 16.78
N ASP A 223 9.50 -24.15 15.73
CA ASP A 223 8.10 -24.56 15.54
C ASP A 223 7.12 -23.36 15.57
N MET A 224 7.62 -22.19 15.17
CA MET A 224 6.82 -20.97 15.10
C MET A 224 6.08 -20.81 13.78
N ILE A 225 6.44 -21.56 12.74
CA ILE A 225 5.76 -21.57 11.45
C ILE A 225 4.89 -22.81 11.36
N SER A 226 3.57 -22.63 11.29
CA SER A 226 2.59 -23.69 11.07
C SER A 226 1.79 -23.40 9.81
N GLY A 227 2.09 -24.10 8.72
CA GLY A 227 1.51 -23.80 7.40
C GLY A 227 1.84 -22.38 6.98
N GLU A 228 0.83 -21.54 6.86
CA GLU A 228 0.94 -20.13 6.45
C GLU A 228 0.89 -19.15 7.63
N THR A 229 0.94 -19.63 8.86
CA THR A 229 0.84 -18.80 10.07
C THR A 229 2.12 -18.82 10.89
N ILE A 230 2.40 -17.70 11.56
CA ILE A 230 3.48 -17.60 12.52
C ILE A 230 2.86 -17.52 13.92
N ALA A 231 3.24 -18.46 14.78
CA ALA A 231 2.73 -18.53 16.13
C ALA A 231 3.06 -17.23 16.90
N GLY A 232 2.06 -16.72 17.61
CA GLY A 232 2.22 -15.51 18.43
C GLY A 232 2.09 -14.18 17.66
N LEU A 233 1.93 -14.21 16.35
CA LEU A 233 1.67 -13.02 15.56
C LEU A 233 0.18 -12.91 15.26
N ALA A 234 -0.48 -11.97 15.94
CA ALA A 234 -1.88 -11.65 15.70
C ALA A 234 -2.05 -10.15 15.46
N GLY A 235 -2.88 -9.78 14.49
CA GLY A 235 -3.16 -8.39 14.16
C GLY A 235 -1.99 -7.66 13.49
N ARG A 236 -1.88 -6.35 13.72
CA ARG A 236 -0.77 -5.53 13.18
C ARG A 236 0.53 -5.86 13.91
N THR A 237 1.49 -6.37 13.15
CA THR A 237 2.81 -6.72 13.69
C THR A 237 3.89 -6.06 12.85
N ILE A 238 4.91 -5.52 13.53
CA ILE A 238 6.16 -5.08 12.92
C ILE A 238 7.22 -6.10 13.29
N ALA A 239 7.85 -6.72 12.29
CA ALA A 239 8.95 -7.64 12.50
C ALA A 239 10.25 -7.03 11.97
N PHE A 240 11.29 -7.07 12.79
CA PHE A 240 12.67 -6.77 12.39
C PHE A 240 13.35 -8.07 12.01
N ILE A 241 13.60 -8.26 10.73
CA ILE A 241 14.17 -9.49 10.20
C ILE A 241 15.65 -9.26 9.91
N PRO A 242 16.56 -9.91 10.64
CA PRO A 242 17.98 -9.80 10.37
C PRO A 242 18.36 -10.52 9.08
N THR A 243 19.30 -9.97 8.33
CA THR A 243 19.87 -10.66 7.17
C THR A 243 20.71 -11.86 7.58
N ASN A 244 20.97 -12.78 6.65
CA ASN A 244 21.86 -13.92 6.87
C ASN A 244 23.24 -13.47 7.38
N GLU A 245 23.79 -12.39 6.81
CA GLU A 245 25.05 -11.83 7.22
C GLU A 245 25.00 -11.26 8.65
N THR A 246 23.93 -10.53 8.98
CA THR A 246 23.72 -10.00 10.33
C THR A 246 23.64 -11.13 11.36
N LEU A 247 22.89 -12.20 11.05
CA LEU A 247 22.80 -13.38 11.91
C LEU A 247 24.15 -14.08 12.06
N LYS A 248 24.88 -14.28 10.97
CA LYS A 248 26.22 -14.88 10.97
C LYS A 248 27.18 -14.11 11.87
N ASN A 249 27.16 -12.78 11.77
CA ASN A 249 28.02 -11.91 12.58
C ASN A 249 27.61 -11.96 14.06
N ALA A 250 26.33 -11.91 14.37
CA ALA A 250 25.83 -11.98 15.74
C ALA A 250 26.12 -13.35 16.42
N LEU A 251 26.03 -14.44 15.65
CA LEU A 251 26.41 -15.77 16.13
C LEU A 251 27.91 -15.87 16.39
N ALA A 252 28.74 -15.38 15.47
CA ALA A 252 30.19 -15.36 15.63
C ALA A 252 30.65 -14.49 16.82
N GLY A 253 29.95 -13.37 17.05
CA GLY A 253 30.16 -12.46 18.17
C GLY A 253 29.60 -12.98 19.52
N LYS A 254 28.83 -14.09 19.50
CA LYS A 254 28.09 -14.62 20.67
C LYS A 254 27.13 -13.60 21.30
N GLU A 255 26.56 -12.73 20.45
CA GLU A 255 25.65 -11.67 20.87
C GLU A 255 24.22 -12.18 21.09
N ILE A 256 23.93 -13.40 20.63
CA ILE A 256 22.60 -14.03 20.75
C ILE A 256 22.68 -15.14 21.80
N PRO A 257 21.74 -15.24 22.75
CA PRO A 257 21.65 -16.37 23.66
C PRO A 257 21.53 -17.71 22.90
N GLY A 258 22.38 -18.67 23.22
CA GLY A 258 22.43 -19.97 22.55
C GLY A 258 23.21 -19.95 21.21
N ALA A 259 23.94 -18.88 20.92
CA ALA A 259 24.81 -18.78 19.74
C ALA A 259 25.85 -19.87 19.61
N ASP A 260 26.24 -20.48 20.75
CA ASP A 260 27.14 -21.61 20.82
C ASP A 260 26.55 -22.92 20.27
N LYS A 261 25.24 -22.96 20.04
CA LYS A 261 24.50 -24.11 19.51
C LYS A 261 24.08 -23.95 18.04
N LEU A 262 24.39 -22.83 17.43
CA LEU A 262 23.95 -22.49 16.07
C LEU A 262 25.14 -22.09 15.19
N MET A 263 25.10 -22.49 13.94
CA MET A 263 26.06 -22.05 12.93
C MET A 263 25.35 -21.77 11.60
N VAL A 264 25.88 -20.82 10.85
CA VAL A 264 25.48 -20.58 9.45
C VAL A 264 26.57 -21.18 8.56
N TYR A 265 26.19 -22.14 7.75
CA TYR A 265 27.09 -22.78 6.79
C TYR A 265 27.43 -21.81 5.63
N GLU A 266 28.46 -22.19 4.82
CA GLU A 266 28.87 -21.38 3.67
C GLU A 266 27.79 -21.25 2.61
N ASP A 267 26.93 -22.25 2.47
CA ASP A 267 25.78 -22.26 1.57
C ASP A 267 24.60 -21.41 2.06
N GLY A 268 24.74 -20.75 3.22
CA GLY A 268 23.70 -19.93 3.83
C GLY A 268 22.68 -20.71 4.64
N THR A 269 22.81 -22.03 4.78
CA THR A 269 21.93 -22.82 5.64
C THR A 269 22.28 -22.64 7.11
N LEU A 270 21.31 -22.86 7.99
CA LEU A 270 21.46 -22.79 9.43
C LEU A 270 21.44 -24.19 10.01
N GLY A 271 22.43 -24.51 10.85
CA GLY A 271 22.53 -25.80 11.51
C GLY A 271 22.70 -25.67 13.01
N LEU A 272 22.36 -26.74 13.73
CA LEU A 272 22.69 -26.90 15.14
C LEU A 272 24.12 -27.45 15.25
N ILE A 273 24.87 -26.91 16.19
CA ILE A 273 26.16 -27.47 16.59
C ILE A 273 25.84 -28.51 17.67
N ASP A 274 26.17 -29.79 17.40
CA ASP A 274 26.03 -30.89 18.35
C ASP A 274 26.99 -30.73 19.54
#